data_8e447d7d16e7986982b37cf9ca42b599
#
_entry.id   8e447d7d16e7986982b37cf9ca42b599
#
_cell.length_a   1.000
_cell.length_b   1.000
_cell.length_c   1.000
_cell.angle_alpha   90.00
_cell.angle_beta   90.00
_cell.angle_gamma   90.00
#
_symmetry.space_group_name_H-M   'P 1'
#
loop_
_entity.id
_entity.type
_entity.pdbx_description
1 polymer ?
#
loop_
_entity_poly.entity_id
_entity_poly.type
_entity_poly.pdbx_seq_one_letter_code
_entity_poly.pdbx_strand_id
1 'polypeptide(L)'
;GEIQWKYFKPIACNKIYDKKIFENIRFPVGKLHEDEFTTHLAFYNARKLVYIDVSKYNYDRTREESITASFREKNLDVIDALQSRLDFFYEKGIVELQTEMENMYFCVLLDRLYKCYLYGIKTDRVRKIIYDTNEKYFLNMELPLNPNYKYELSMLKISYNVFILCRKYKWFNKLVRKMRFIMYGNVCN
;
A
#
# COMPACT_ATOMS: atom_id res chain seq x y z
N GLY A 1 8.22 13.13 -1.35
CA GLY A 1 7.74 11.76 -1.59
C GLY A 1 8.83 10.72 -1.76
N GLU A 2 9.63 10.73 -2.82
CA GLU A 2 10.64 9.68 -3.10
C GLU A 2 11.71 9.55 -2.00
N ILE A 3 12.13 10.65 -1.39
CA ILE A 3 13.13 10.64 -0.32
C ILE A 3 12.62 9.91 0.93
N GLN A 4 11.35 10.10 1.31
CA GLN A 4 10.78 9.45 2.50
C GLN A 4 10.74 7.92 2.35
N TRP A 5 10.29 7.40 1.21
CA TRP A 5 10.22 5.96 0.96
C TRP A 5 11.60 5.30 0.86
N LYS A 6 12.61 6.03 0.41
CA LYS A 6 13.98 5.53 0.32
C LYS A 6 14.61 5.34 1.70
N TYR A 7 14.41 6.29 2.61
CA TYR A 7 15.12 6.34 3.89
C TYR A 7 14.26 5.94 5.09
N PHE A 8 12.96 6.23 5.07
CA PHE A 8 12.05 6.05 6.21
C PHE A 8 10.87 5.13 5.86
N LYS A 9 11.18 3.89 5.54
CA LYS A 9 10.13 2.88 5.30
C LYS A 9 9.31 2.64 6.57
N PRO A 10 7.98 2.42 6.46
CA PRO A 10 7.10 2.19 7.62
C PRO A 10 7.27 0.81 8.28
N ILE A 11 8.32 0.06 7.97
CA ILE A 11 8.64 -1.21 8.62
C ILE A 11 9.11 -0.99 10.05
N ALA A 12 8.68 -1.82 11.00
CA ALA A 12 9.07 -1.72 12.41
C ALA A 12 10.53 -2.06 12.64
N CYS A 13 11.07 -3.02 11.90
CA CYS A 13 12.46 -3.44 11.99
C CYS A 13 13.44 -2.44 11.33
N ASN A 14 14.74 -2.67 11.50
CA ASN A 14 15.82 -1.79 11.02
C ASN A 14 15.76 -0.36 11.58
N LYS A 15 15.30 -0.21 12.82
CA LYS A 15 15.16 1.07 13.52
C LYS A 15 15.45 0.92 15.00
N ILE A 16 15.95 1.99 15.60
CA ILE A 16 16.09 2.14 17.05
C ILE A 16 15.22 3.31 17.45
N TYR A 17 14.43 3.11 18.49
CA TYR A 17 13.48 4.11 18.99
C TYR A 17 13.81 4.48 20.44
N ASP A 18 13.63 5.74 20.78
CA ASP A 18 13.55 6.13 22.18
C ASP A 18 12.27 5.51 22.80
N LYS A 19 12.42 4.83 23.93
CA LYS A 19 11.31 4.17 24.64
C LYS A 19 10.14 5.12 24.92
N LYS A 20 10.42 6.39 25.18
CA LYS A 20 9.41 7.42 25.46
C LYS A 20 8.43 7.62 24.32
N ILE A 21 8.84 7.38 23.06
CA ILE A 21 7.95 7.45 21.91
C ILE A 21 6.77 6.50 22.05
N PHE A 22 6.97 5.36 22.70
CA PHE A 22 5.98 4.29 22.87
C PHE A 22 5.21 4.36 24.20
N GLU A 23 5.24 5.45 24.96
CA GLU A 23 4.45 5.56 26.19
C GLU A 23 2.96 5.35 25.93
N ASN A 24 2.45 5.96 24.85
CA ASN A 24 1.02 5.92 24.45
C ASN A 24 0.77 5.25 23.10
N ILE A 25 1.77 4.58 22.52
CA ILE A 25 1.65 3.88 21.25
C ILE A 25 1.89 2.39 21.47
N ARG A 26 1.08 1.55 20.82
CA ARG A 26 1.26 0.09 20.82
C ARG A 26 1.02 -0.48 19.43
N PHE A 27 1.76 -1.50 19.08
CA PHE A 27 1.48 -2.32 17.91
C PHE A 27 0.20 -3.12 18.16
N PRO A 28 -0.76 -3.16 17.24
CA PRO A 28 -2.03 -3.86 17.42
C PRO A 28 -1.80 -5.38 17.48
N VAL A 29 -2.22 -5.99 18.57
CA VAL A 29 -2.09 -7.44 18.76
C VAL A 29 -2.99 -8.19 17.79
N GLY A 30 -2.45 -9.21 17.14
CA GLY A 30 -3.20 -10.09 16.26
C GLY A 30 -3.50 -9.52 14.85
N LYS A 31 -3.05 -8.32 14.52
CA LYS A 31 -3.14 -7.75 13.16
C LYS A 31 -1.91 -8.10 12.34
N LEU A 32 -2.08 -8.32 11.03
CA LEU A 32 -0.97 -8.25 10.08
C LEU A 32 -0.73 -6.80 9.67
N HIS A 33 0.48 -6.51 9.22
CA HIS A 33 0.90 -5.13 8.87
C HIS A 33 0.79 -4.18 10.07
N GLU A 34 1.16 -4.66 11.25
CA GLU A 34 1.13 -3.91 12.52
C GLU A 34 2.00 -2.66 12.48
N ASP A 35 3.05 -2.70 11.68
CA ASP A 35 3.95 -1.59 11.43
C ASP A 35 3.27 -0.45 10.64
N GLU A 36 2.40 -0.76 9.69
CA GLU A 36 1.61 0.22 8.95
C GLU A 36 0.62 0.96 9.88
N PHE A 37 0.13 0.31 10.94
CA PHE A 37 -0.71 0.95 11.97
C PHE A 37 0.07 1.90 12.88
N THR A 38 1.37 1.66 13.10
CA THR A 38 2.06 2.20 14.28
C THR A 38 3.24 3.12 13.94
N THR A 39 4.00 2.80 12.89
CA THR A 39 5.27 3.47 12.62
C THR A 39 5.11 4.97 12.33
N HIS A 40 4.03 5.38 11.67
CA HIS A 40 3.75 6.78 11.39
C HIS A 40 3.50 7.58 12.68
N LEU A 41 2.85 6.98 13.69
CA LEU A 41 2.65 7.59 15.00
C LEU A 41 4.00 7.79 15.72
N ALA A 42 4.86 6.77 15.64
CA ALA A 42 6.21 6.85 16.22
C ALA A 42 7.03 7.97 15.55
N PHE A 43 6.95 8.11 14.23
CA PHE A 43 7.62 9.19 13.52
C PHE A 43 7.07 10.56 13.86
N TYR A 44 5.76 10.70 14.01
CA TYR A 44 5.12 11.95 14.42
C TYR A 44 5.53 12.39 15.82
N ASN A 45 5.65 11.45 16.76
CA ASN A 45 6.07 11.73 18.14
C ASN A 45 7.58 11.95 18.30
N ALA A 46 8.38 11.58 17.29
CA ALA A 46 9.82 11.75 17.35
C ALA A 46 10.24 13.20 17.13
N ARG A 47 10.97 13.77 18.09
CA ARG A 47 11.59 15.11 17.94
C ARG A 47 12.61 15.18 16.82
N LYS A 48 13.28 14.06 16.53
CA LYS A 48 14.38 13.98 15.57
C LYS A 48 14.40 12.58 14.95
N LEU A 49 14.50 12.53 13.64
CA LEU A 49 14.76 11.32 12.87
C LEU A 49 16.19 11.40 12.32
N VAL A 50 16.95 10.31 12.47
CA VAL A 50 18.32 10.22 11.97
C VAL A 50 18.42 9.02 11.04
N TYR A 51 18.86 9.25 9.82
CA TYR A 51 19.21 8.21 8.88
C TYR A 51 20.71 7.91 8.96
N ILE A 52 21.04 6.62 9.04
CA ILE A 52 22.42 6.14 9.05
C ILE A 52 22.61 5.26 7.81
N ASP A 53 23.48 5.67 6.90
CA ASP A 53 23.78 4.94 5.67
C ASP A 53 24.82 3.82 5.92
N VAL A 54 24.49 2.94 6.88
CA VAL A 54 25.29 1.78 7.21
C VAL A 54 24.38 0.57 7.36
N SER A 55 24.69 -0.51 6.65
CA SER A 55 23.93 -1.76 6.75
C SER A 55 24.17 -2.42 8.12
N LYS A 56 23.17 -2.37 9.00
CA LYS A 56 23.19 -2.93 10.36
C LYS A 56 22.13 -4.01 10.59
N TYR A 57 21.26 -4.23 9.63
CA TYR A 57 20.15 -5.20 9.74
C TYR A 57 20.16 -6.15 8.57
N ASN A 58 20.18 -7.45 8.84
CA ASN A 58 20.07 -8.49 7.85
C ASN A 58 18.64 -9.03 7.83
N TYR A 59 17.93 -8.82 6.71
CA TYR A 59 16.56 -9.31 6.52
C TYR A 59 16.59 -10.64 5.77
N ASP A 60 16.38 -11.75 6.50
CA ASP A 60 16.30 -13.07 5.92
C ASP A 60 14.97 -13.27 5.18
N ARG A 61 15.07 -13.53 3.87
CA ARG A 61 13.92 -13.79 2.98
C ARG A 61 13.76 -15.27 2.63
N THR A 62 14.62 -16.14 3.17
CA THR A 62 14.64 -17.57 2.80
C THR A 62 13.63 -18.40 3.59
N ARG A 63 12.95 -17.81 4.59
CA ARG A 63 11.95 -18.49 5.41
C ARG A 63 10.73 -18.90 4.59
N GLU A 64 10.49 -20.19 4.43
CA GLU A 64 9.31 -20.74 3.74
C GLU A 64 7.99 -20.38 4.46
N GLU A 65 8.00 -20.28 5.78
CA GLU A 65 6.86 -19.91 6.62
C GLU A 65 6.66 -18.38 6.73
N SER A 66 7.18 -17.59 5.81
CA SER A 66 6.99 -16.14 5.83
C SER A 66 5.51 -15.77 5.73
N ILE A 67 5.05 -14.86 6.58
CA ILE A 67 3.69 -14.30 6.56
C ILE A 67 3.31 -13.76 5.17
N THR A 68 4.31 -13.36 4.39
CA THR A 68 4.15 -12.82 3.04
C THR A 68 4.16 -13.89 1.94
N ALA A 69 4.42 -15.15 2.26
CA ALA A 69 4.52 -16.24 1.27
C ALA A 69 3.16 -16.59 0.61
N SER A 70 2.04 -16.39 1.32
CA SER A 70 0.70 -16.63 0.79
C SER A 70 -0.24 -15.47 1.14
N PHE A 71 -1.15 -15.15 0.22
CA PHE A 71 -2.18 -14.14 0.48
C PHE A 71 -3.39 -14.80 1.14
N ARG A 72 -3.82 -14.26 2.29
CA ARG A 72 -4.97 -14.72 3.09
C ARG A 72 -5.85 -13.53 3.43
N GLU A 73 -7.07 -13.78 3.90
CA GLU A 73 -8.01 -12.73 4.31
C GLU A 73 -7.39 -11.74 5.32
N LYS A 74 -6.57 -12.24 6.23
CA LYS A 74 -5.85 -11.42 7.22
C LYS A 74 -4.89 -10.38 6.60
N ASN A 75 -4.43 -10.59 5.37
CA ASN A 75 -3.65 -9.58 4.66
C ASN A 75 -4.47 -8.33 4.27
N LEU A 76 -5.78 -8.38 4.45
CA LEU A 76 -6.65 -7.20 4.30
C LEU A 76 -6.55 -6.23 5.48
N ASP A 77 -5.91 -6.60 6.59
CA ASP A 77 -5.64 -5.70 7.72
C ASP A 77 -4.85 -4.45 7.29
N VAL A 78 -4.09 -4.52 6.21
CA VAL A 78 -3.41 -3.35 5.63
C VAL A 78 -4.38 -2.24 5.24
N ILE A 79 -5.61 -2.58 4.84
CA ILE A 79 -6.65 -1.60 4.49
C ILE A 79 -7.01 -0.78 5.72
N ASP A 80 -7.25 -1.45 6.87
CA ASP A 80 -7.55 -0.78 8.14
C ASP A 80 -6.37 0.07 8.61
N ALA A 81 -5.14 -0.43 8.44
CA ALA A 81 -3.92 0.29 8.82
C ALA A 81 -3.75 1.60 8.03
N LEU A 82 -3.94 1.54 6.71
CA LEU A 82 -3.80 2.71 5.85
C LEU A 82 -4.95 3.70 6.04
N GLN A 83 -6.18 3.22 6.30
CA GLN A 83 -7.31 4.06 6.65
C GLN A 83 -7.02 4.82 7.96
N SER A 84 -6.57 4.13 9.00
CA SER A 84 -6.19 4.73 10.28
C SER A 84 -5.10 5.81 10.12
N ARG A 85 -4.11 5.56 9.27
CA ARG A 85 -3.06 6.54 8.96
C ARG A 85 -3.61 7.76 8.22
N LEU A 86 -4.50 7.54 7.27
CA LEU A 86 -5.14 8.62 6.52
C LEU A 86 -5.99 9.49 7.44
N ASP A 87 -6.82 8.88 8.29
CA ASP A 87 -7.62 9.57 9.29
C ASP A 87 -6.75 10.40 10.25
N PHE A 88 -5.62 9.83 10.69
CA PHE A 88 -4.63 10.54 11.51
C PHE A 88 -4.07 11.79 10.81
N PHE A 89 -3.74 11.71 9.51
CA PHE A 89 -3.24 12.87 8.78
C PHE A 89 -4.30 13.97 8.63
N TYR A 90 -5.57 13.58 8.46
CA TYR A 90 -6.67 14.54 8.47
C TYR A 90 -6.87 15.20 9.85
N GLU A 91 -6.91 14.40 10.93
CA GLU A 91 -7.04 14.89 12.30
C GLU A 91 -5.92 15.86 12.72
N LYS A 92 -4.69 15.58 12.25
CA LYS A 92 -3.52 16.43 12.55
C LYS A 92 -3.31 17.57 11.57
N GLY A 93 -4.15 17.70 10.55
CA GLY A 93 -4.03 18.75 9.53
C GLY A 93 -2.73 18.66 8.71
N ILE A 94 -2.19 17.45 8.49
CA ILE A 94 -0.95 17.23 7.73
C ILE A 94 -1.30 17.19 6.24
N VAL A 95 -1.61 18.35 5.67
CA VAL A 95 -2.14 18.49 4.31
C VAL A 95 -1.17 17.97 3.24
N GLU A 96 0.13 18.18 3.44
CA GLU A 96 1.19 17.83 2.48
C GLU A 96 1.27 16.32 2.19
N LEU A 97 0.82 15.48 3.13
CA LEU A 97 0.84 14.03 2.99
C LEU A 97 -0.52 13.42 2.61
N GLN A 98 -1.61 14.19 2.68
CA GLN A 98 -2.97 13.66 2.46
C GLN A 98 -3.12 13.10 1.05
N THR A 99 -2.85 13.89 0.02
CA THR A 99 -3.00 13.47 -1.38
C THR A 99 -2.16 12.24 -1.73
N GLU A 100 -0.90 12.19 -1.26
CA GLU A 100 -0.03 11.05 -1.49
C GLU A 100 -0.57 9.80 -0.78
N MET A 101 -1.05 9.96 0.46
CA MET A 101 -1.62 8.88 1.25
C MET A 101 -2.93 8.35 0.65
N GLU A 102 -3.79 9.23 0.16
CA GLU A 102 -5.03 8.85 -0.55
C GLU A 102 -4.72 8.03 -1.81
N ASN A 103 -3.78 8.49 -2.63
CA ASN A 103 -3.34 7.75 -3.82
C ASN A 103 -2.80 6.36 -3.44
N MET A 104 -1.98 6.27 -2.39
CA MET A 104 -1.46 5.01 -1.89
C MET A 104 -2.57 4.09 -1.38
N TYR A 105 -3.49 4.63 -0.60
CA TYR A 105 -4.63 3.88 -0.06
C TYR A 105 -5.47 3.28 -1.19
N PHE A 106 -5.80 4.09 -2.20
CA PHE A 106 -6.57 3.63 -3.36
C PHE A 106 -5.84 2.55 -4.17
N CYS A 107 -4.53 2.74 -4.38
CA CYS A 107 -3.69 1.73 -5.01
C CYS A 107 -3.77 0.38 -4.29
N VAL A 108 -3.66 0.42 -2.97
CA VAL A 108 -3.73 -0.79 -2.14
C VAL A 108 -5.12 -1.42 -2.20
N LEU A 109 -6.20 -0.64 -2.14
CA LEU A 109 -7.56 -1.16 -2.27
C LEU A 109 -7.76 -1.93 -3.57
N LEU A 110 -7.37 -1.35 -4.71
CA LEU A 110 -7.47 -2.00 -6.02
C LEU A 110 -6.58 -3.25 -6.12
N ASP A 111 -5.37 -3.21 -5.55
CA ASP A 111 -4.47 -4.37 -5.49
C ASP A 111 -5.07 -5.50 -4.64
N ARG A 112 -5.61 -5.17 -3.46
CA ARG A 112 -6.24 -6.16 -2.57
C ARG A 112 -7.48 -6.76 -3.19
N LEU A 113 -8.29 -5.98 -3.88
CA LEU A 113 -9.46 -6.49 -4.62
C LEU A 113 -9.04 -7.53 -5.67
N TYR A 114 -7.99 -7.23 -6.44
CA TYR A 114 -7.46 -8.17 -7.43
C TYR A 114 -6.86 -9.42 -6.79
N LYS A 115 -6.13 -9.28 -5.67
CA LYS A 115 -5.59 -10.43 -4.93
C LYS A 115 -6.69 -11.30 -4.34
N CYS A 116 -7.75 -10.73 -3.80
CA CYS A 116 -8.93 -11.51 -3.37
C CYS A 116 -9.45 -12.39 -4.51
N TYR A 117 -9.55 -11.85 -5.72
CA TYR A 117 -9.95 -12.62 -6.89
C TYR A 117 -8.96 -13.78 -7.18
N LEU A 118 -7.65 -13.50 -7.19
CA LEU A 118 -6.63 -14.51 -7.51
C LEU A 118 -6.59 -15.65 -6.51
N TYR A 119 -6.89 -15.39 -5.24
CA TYR A 119 -6.81 -16.36 -4.15
C TYR A 119 -8.17 -16.85 -3.66
N GLY A 120 -9.26 -16.54 -4.37
CA GLY A 120 -10.61 -17.01 -4.03
C GLY A 120 -11.17 -16.47 -2.71
N ILE A 121 -10.70 -15.29 -2.26
CA ILE A 121 -11.17 -14.64 -1.04
C ILE A 121 -12.41 -13.78 -1.34
N LYS A 122 -13.37 -13.72 -0.42
CA LYS A 122 -14.56 -12.87 -0.56
C LYS A 122 -14.20 -11.42 -0.77
N THR A 123 -14.82 -10.79 -1.77
CA THR A 123 -14.48 -9.42 -2.21
C THR A 123 -15.42 -8.35 -1.66
N ASP A 124 -16.53 -8.73 -1.04
CA ASP A 124 -17.62 -7.79 -0.69
C ASP A 124 -17.15 -6.65 0.22
N ARG A 125 -16.35 -6.97 1.24
CA ARG A 125 -15.77 -5.96 2.14
C ARG A 125 -14.91 -4.95 1.36
N VAL A 126 -14.00 -5.41 0.52
CA VAL A 126 -13.07 -4.53 -0.21
C VAL A 126 -13.82 -3.69 -1.24
N ARG A 127 -14.80 -4.27 -1.94
CA ARG A 127 -15.66 -3.55 -2.90
C ARG A 127 -16.46 -2.46 -2.22
N LYS A 128 -17.06 -2.75 -1.05
CA LYS A 128 -17.79 -1.75 -0.26
C LYS A 128 -16.87 -0.60 0.15
N ILE A 129 -15.69 -0.89 0.68
CA ILE A 129 -14.71 0.13 1.07
C ILE A 129 -14.31 0.99 -0.14
N ILE A 130 -14.08 0.40 -1.31
CA ILE A 130 -13.74 1.16 -2.53
C ILE A 130 -14.90 2.10 -2.90
N TYR A 131 -16.13 1.63 -2.82
CA TYR A 131 -17.30 2.46 -3.11
C TYR A 131 -17.42 3.63 -2.13
N ASP A 132 -17.40 3.34 -0.82
CA ASP A 132 -17.50 4.35 0.24
C ASP A 132 -16.35 5.36 0.17
N THR A 133 -15.13 4.89 -0.12
CA THR A 133 -13.94 5.74 -0.29
C THR A 133 -14.07 6.63 -1.53
N ASN A 134 -14.58 6.10 -2.63
CA ASN A 134 -14.82 6.89 -3.84
C ASN A 134 -15.84 8.00 -3.60
N GLU A 135 -16.92 7.73 -2.89
CA GLU A 135 -17.89 8.77 -2.52
C GLU A 135 -17.28 9.83 -1.60
N LYS A 136 -16.57 9.41 -0.56
CA LYS A 136 -16.00 10.32 0.45
C LYS A 136 -14.93 11.26 -0.12
N TYR A 137 -14.01 10.72 -0.91
CA TYR A 137 -12.78 11.45 -1.29
C TYR A 137 -12.72 11.91 -2.75
N PHE A 138 -13.49 11.29 -3.67
CA PHE A 138 -13.32 11.53 -5.11
C PHE A 138 -14.51 12.21 -5.79
N LEU A 139 -15.71 12.17 -5.21
CA LEU A 139 -16.86 12.92 -5.75
C LEU A 139 -16.80 14.41 -5.37
N ASN A 140 -16.13 14.73 -4.26
CA ASN A 140 -16.08 16.09 -3.71
C ASN A 140 -14.75 16.81 -3.91
N MET A 141 -13.73 16.18 -4.48
CA MET A 141 -12.42 16.78 -4.66
C MET A 141 -11.84 16.40 -6.03
N GLU A 142 -11.33 17.39 -6.76
CA GLU A 142 -10.50 17.21 -7.95
C GLU A 142 -9.11 16.69 -7.56
N LEU A 143 -9.05 15.58 -6.82
CA LEU A 143 -7.77 15.00 -6.43
C LEU A 143 -7.00 14.53 -7.66
N PRO A 144 -5.71 14.85 -7.76
CA PRO A 144 -4.84 14.39 -8.82
C PRO A 144 -4.51 12.90 -8.63
N LEU A 145 -5.52 12.03 -8.77
CA LEU A 145 -5.29 10.59 -8.82
C LEU A 145 -4.35 10.25 -9.97
N ASN A 146 -3.43 9.33 -9.68
CA ASN A 146 -2.61 8.74 -10.72
C ASN A 146 -3.52 8.23 -11.87
N PRO A 147 -3.25 8.61 -13.14
CA PRO A 147 -4.08 8.26 -14.29
C PRO A 147 -4.39 6.76 -14.41
N ASN A 148 -3.45 5.89 -13.99
CA ASN A 148 -3.65 4.45 -14.00
C ASN A 148 -4.77 4.02 -13.05
N TYR A 149 -4.89 4.66 -11.89
CA TYR A 149 -5.94 4.34 -10.92
C TYR A 149 -7.29 4.89 -11.35
N LYS A 150 -7.34 6.08 -11.94
CA LYS A 150 -8.55 6.61 -12.57
C LYS A 150 -9.11 5.63 -13.61
N TYR A 151 -8.25 5.10 -14.46
CA TYR A 151 -8.63 4.10 -15.45
C TYR A 151 -9.17 2.82 -14.80
N GLU A 152 -8.44 2.25 -13.84
CA GLU A 152 -8.88 1.01 -13.15
C GLU A 152 -10.20 1.19 -12.41
N LEU A 153 -10.38 2.34 -11.77
CA LEU A 153 -11.64 2.69 -11.11
C LEU A 153 -12.79 2.83 -12.11
N SER A 154 -12.56 3.45 -13.26
CA SER A 154 -13.57 3.55 -14.33
C SER A 154 -14.00 2.17 -14.82
N MET A 155 -13.06 1.24 -14.98
CA MET A 155 -13.37 -0.15 -15.34
C MET A 155 -14.17 -0.86 -14.24
N LEU A 156 -13.83 -0.63 -12.97
CA LEU A 156 -14.56 -1.21 -11.83
C LEU A 156 -16.00 -0.66 -11.75
N LYS A 157 -16.21 0.62 -12.08
CA LYS A 157 -17.56 1.23 -12.17
C LYS A 157 -18.42 0.59 -13.25
N ILE A 158 -17.84 0.16 -14.38
CA ILE A 158 -18.55 -0.56 -15.42
C ILE A 158 -18.94 -1.96 -14.92
N SER A 159 -17.96 -2.74 -14.47
CA SER A 159 -18.17 -4.08 -13.92
C SER A 159 -16.91 -4.59 -13.22
N TYR A 160 -17.11 -5.36 -12.14
CA TYR A 160 -16.03 -6.09 -11.49
C TYR A 160 -15.26 -7.01 -12.45
N ASN A 161 -15.98 -7.71 -13.34
CA ASN A 161 -15.37 -8.60 -14.32
C ASN A 161 -14.51 -7.84 -15.35
N VAL A 162 -14.95 -6.64 -15.76
CA VAL A 162 -14.16 -5.76 -16.65
C VAL A 162 -12.88 -5.30 -15.96
N PHE A 163 -12.96 -4.92 -14.70
CA PHE A 163 -11.76 -4.57 -13.91
C PHE A 163 -10.75 -5.74 -13.84
N ILE A 164 -11.24 -6.95 -13.52
CA ILE A 164 -10.39 -8.15 -13.46
C ILE A 164 -9.74 -8.44 -14.81
N LEU A 165 -10.51 -8.37 -15.89
CA LEU A 165 -10.01 -8.59 -17.24
C LEU A 165 -8.91 -7.59 -17.61
N CYS A 166 -9.13 -6.29 -17.32
CA CYS A 166 -8.15 -5.24 -17.56
C CYS A 166 -6.85 -5.46 -16.79
N ARG A 167 -6.93 -5.88 -15.52
CA ARG A 167 -5.75 -6.21 -14.72
C ARG A 167 -4.98 -7.41 -15.27
N LYS A 168 -5.67 -8.48 -15.69
CA LYS A 168 -5.07 -9.63 -16.37
C LYS A 168 -4.38 -9.22 -17.67
N TYR A 169 -5.02 -8.37 -18.47
CA TYR A 169 -4.46 -7.88 -19.73
C TYR A 169 -3.21 -7.03 -19.53
N LYS A 170 -3.21 -6.14 -18.54
CA LYS A 170 -2.01 -5.36 -18.15
C LYS A 170 -0.85 -6.28 -17.74
N TRP A 171 -1.13 -7.30 -16.95
CA TRP A 171 -0.13 -8.30 -16.54
C TRP A 171 0.42 -9.06 -17.74
N PHE A 172 -0.47 -9.51 -18.63
CA PHE A 172 -0.10 -10.21 -19.85
C PHE A 172 0.79 -9.34 -20.75
N ASN A 173 0.44 -8.08 -20.98
CA ASN A 173 1.26 -7.15 -21.75
C ASN A 173 2.65 -6.92 -21.11
N LYS A 174 2.72 -6.82 -19.79
CA LYS A 174 3.98 -6.70 -19.07
C LYS A 174 4.85 -7.94 -19.27
N LEU A 175 4.25 -9.12 -19.23
CA LEU A 175 4.93 -10.40 -19.49
C LEU A 175 5.44 -10.47 -20.93
N VAL A 176 4.61 -10.14 -21.92
CA VAL A 176 4.98 -10.12 -23.35
C VAL A 176 6.12 -9.13 -23.61
N ARG A 177 6.08 -7.93 -23.02
CA ARG A 177 7.19 -6.96 -23.11
C ARG A 177 8.49 -7.53 -22.55
N LYS A 178 8.43 -8.18 -21.39
CA LYS A 178 9.59 -8.81 -20.76
C LYS A 178 10.14 -9.96 -21.62
N MET A 179 9.28 -10.80 -22.19
CA MET A 179 9.67 -11.88 -23.09
C MET A 179 10.29 -11.34 -24.39
N ARG A 180 9.72 -10.29 -25.00
CA ARG A 180 10.32 -9.62 -26.16
C ARG A 180 11.70 -9.08 -25.86
N PHE A 181 11.89 -8.45 -24.69
CA PHE A 181 13.21 -7.97 -24.27
C PHE A 181 14.23 -9.10 -24.12
N ILE A 182 13.81 -10.25 -23.57
CA ILE A 182 14.69 -11.44 -23.42
C ILE A 182 15.02 -12.07 -24.79
N MET A 183 14.04 -12.17 -25.70
CA MET A 183 14.23 -12.86 -26.99
C MET A 183 14.93 -12.02 -28.06
N TYR A 184 14.74 -10.72 -28.07
CA TYR A 184 15.22 -9.86 -29.16
C TYR A 184 16.33 -8.89 -28.75
N GLY A 185 16.74 -8.88 -27.48
CA GLY A 185 17.76 -7.94 -26.99
C GLY A 185 17.43 -6.48 -27.29
N ASN A 186 18.34 -5.59 -27.00
CA ASN A 186 18.25 -4.16 -27.38
C ASN A 186 18.48 -3.99 -28.91
N VAL A 187 17.57 -4.49 -29.73
CA VAL A 187 17.54 -4.11 -31.15
C VAL A 187 16.48 -3.03 -31.28
N CYS A 188 16.83 -1.83 -30.86
CA CYS A 188 16.36 -0.55 -31.40
C CYS A 188 17.07 0.56 -30.62
N ASN A 189 18.09 1.11 -31.26
CA ASN A 189 18.50 2.47 -31.04
C ASN A 189 17.39 3.42 -31.48
#